data_ddb511116bcc10a64d3eb4fd7a6a47d7
#
_entry.id   ddb511116bcc10a64d3eb4fd7a6a47d7
#
_cell.length_a   1.000
_cell.length_b   1.000
_cell.length_c   1.000
_cell.angle_alpha   90.00
_cell.angle_beta   90.00
_cell.angle_gamma   90.00
#
_symmetry.space_group_name_H-M   'P 1'
#
loop_
_entity.id
_entity.type
_entity.pdbx_description
1 polymer ?
#
loop_
_entity_poly.entity_id
_entity_poly.type
_entity_poly.pdbx_seq_one_letter_code
_entity_poly.pdbx_strand_id
1 'polypeptide(L)'
;MKNIRKYVTMADFSPPDRRRDGAAGGHPPDDTSGSDEAPRTRKSGINTIANGRAWRRPPHHNIRQSYAAIDLGTNNCRLLIARPKDENFVVIDAFSRVVRLGEGLAQTGQLSQEAMDRAVGALRVCSDKLRKRGVYLARSVATEACRRASNGNAFIDRVREETGIQLDIISAEEEARLAVLGCHILLEDGIGPAVIFDIGGGSTELVLIEPGAPVPRILDWQSVPWGVVSLSETVGGEDSMNDADRLERYRAMKALVAESFADFAERLGDHRSPDLRLLGTSGTVTTLASLHLDLPHYDRSKVDGLIVPSSSMRDISERLSSMSLEDRRNIGCIGKERADLVVAGCAILESILDIWPAPRLGVADRGIREGILRSLMAADADGHRHQAALRNLKQGR
;
A
#
# COMPACT_ATOMS: atom_id res chain seq x y z
N MET A 1 9.39 -4.34 -35.38
CA MET A 1 9.05 -2.93 -35.06
C MET A 1 9.08 -2.78 -33.56
N LYS A 2 10.04 -2.01 -33.05
CA LYS A 2 10.37 -1.95 -31.60
C LYS A 2 9.50 -0.92 -30.92
N ASN A 3 8.50 -1.34 -30.14
CA ASN A 3 7.82 -0.47 -29.19
C ASN A 3 8.61 -0.47 -27.88
N ILE A 4 9.48 0.51 -27.71
CA ILE A 4 10.13 0.79 -26.44
C ILE A 4 9.06 1.46 -25.56
N ARG A 5 8.41 0.70 -24.70
CA ARG A 5 7.54 1.25 -23.66
C ARG A 5 8.42 2.01 -22.66
N LYS A 6 8.20 3.32 -22.58
CA LYS A 6 8.89 4.22 -21.66
C LYS A 6 8.54 3.84 -20.20
N TYR A 7 9.55 3.69 -19.36
CA TYR A 7 9.36 3.63 -17.93
C TYR A 7 8.78 4.95 -17.43
N VAL A 8 7.80 4.87 -16.55
CA VAL A 8 7.07 6.03 -16.02
C VAL A 8 7.91 6.73 -14.98
N THR A 9 8.05 8.03 -15.08
CA THR A 9 8.72 8.88 -14.09
C THR A 9 7.71 9.38 -13.04
N MET A 10 8.20 9.87 -11.89
CA MET A 10 7.35 10.49 -10.86
C MET A 10 6.54 11.69 -11.39
N ALA A 11 6.96 12.32 -12.50
CA ALA A 11 6.28 13.46 -13.12
C ALA A 11 4.95 13.07 -13.80
N ASP A 12 4.73 11.77 -14.06
CA ASP A 12 3.54 11.30 -14.76
C ASP A 12 2.32 11.13 -13.83
N PHE A 13 2.51 11.31 -12.51
CA PHE A 13 1.46 11.32 -11.50
C PHE A 13 1.27 12.73 -10.93
N SER A 14 0.44 13.53 -11.56
CA SER A 14 -0.01 14.80 -10.98
C SER A 14 -1.33 14.56 -10.25
N PRO A 15 -1.47 15.02 -9.00
CA PRO A 15 -2.76 14.98 -8.31
C PRO A 15 -3.77 15.88 -9.01
N PRO A 16 -5.07 15.60 -8.93
CA PRO A 16 -6.09 16.50 -9.43
C PRO A 16 -5.99 17.86 -8.74
N ASP A 17 -5.97 18.91 -9.54
CA ASP A 17 -5.91 20.29 -9.07
C ASP A 17 -7.20 20.58 -8.27
N ARG A 18 -7.09 20.73 -6.96
CA ARG A 18 -8.22 21.14 -6.11
C ARG A 18 -8.56 22.59 -6.43
N ARG A 19 -9.45 22.82 -7.36
CA ARG A 19 -10.05 24.14 -7.57
C ARG A 19 -10.82 24.52 -6.32
N ARG A 20 -10.30 25.47 -5.56
CA ARG A 20 -11.06 26.22 -4.57
C ARG A 20 -11.94 27.18 -5.34
N ASP A 21 -13.20 26.90 -5.43
CA ASP A 21 -14.18 27.91 -5.82
C ASP A 21 -14.40 28.87 -4.64
N GLY A 22 -14.25 30.11 -4.97
CA GLY A 22 -14.30 31.37 -4.45
C GLY A 22 -15.14 31.78 -3.27
N ALA A 23 -14.68 32.82 -2.62
CA ALA A 23 -15.52 33.99 -2.28
C ALA A 23 -14.62 35.18 -1.98
N ALA A 24 -15.00 36.30 -2.54
CA ALA A 24 -14.33 37.56 -2.57
C ALA A 24 -14.42 38.32 -1.23
N GLY A 25 -13.43 39.23 -1.02
CA GLY A 25 -13.67 40.40 -0.21
C GLY A 25 -12.50 40.92 0.62
N GLY A 26 -11.87 42.06 0.20
CA GLY A 26 -11.30 43.03 1.11
C GLY A 26 -9.77 43.17 1.18
N HIS A 27 -9.28 44.21 0.54
CA HIS A 27 -7.93 44.80 0.57
C HIS A 27 -7.77 45.83 1.72
N PRO A 28 -6.56 46.43 1.87
CA PRO A 28 -5.36 46.12 2.65
C PRO A 28 -5.11 47.24 3.70
N PRO A 29 -3.94 47.66 4.21
CA PRO A 29 -2.54 47.40 3.89
C PRO A 29 -1.53 47.30 5.11
N ASP A 30 -0.25 47.16 4.76
CA ASP A 30 1.02 47.67 5.33
C ASP A 30 1.91 46.83 6.22
N ASP A 31 3.09 46.61 5.61
CA ASP A 31 4.47 46.66 6.10
C ASP A 31 4.88 46.09 7.45
N THR A 32 5.75 45.08 7.41
CA THR A 32 7.15 45.21 7.87
C THR A 32 7.96 43.93 7.56
N SER A 33 9.19 44.18 7.18
CA SER A 33 10.31 43.29 6.86
C SER A 33 10.60 42.17 7.88
N GLY A 34 10.84 40.94 7.37
CA GLY A 34 11.41 39.83 8.15
C GLY A 34 11.82 38.69 7.22
N SER A 35 13.12 38.50 7.12
CA SER A 35 13.90 37.56 6.35
C SER A 35 13.26 36.20 6.04
N ASP A 36 13.17 35.88 4.74
CA ASP A 36 12.81 34.61 4.14
C ASP A 36 13.83 33.50 4.44
N GLU A 37 13.45 32.54 5.24
CA GLU A 37 13.96 31.17 5.13
C GLU A 37 12.83 30.30 4.57
N ALA A 38 12.90 30.03 3.27
CA ALA A 38 12.02 29.07 2.59
C ALA A 38 12.24 27.67 3.16
N PRO A 39 11.18 26.90 3.43
CA PRO A 39 11.32 25.51 3.84
C PRO A 39 11.93 24.69 2.72
N ARG A 40 13.12 24.16 2.95
CA ARG A 40 13.78 23.21 2.04
C ARG A 40 12.90 21.99 1.89
N THR A 41 12.32 21.81 0.70
CA THR A 41 11.69 20.57 0.27
C THR A 41 12.69 19.43 0.43
N ARG A 42 12.46 18.55 1.40
CA ARG A 42 13.21 17.30 1.55
C ARG A 42 12.98 16.48 0.29
N LYS A 43 14.02 16.32 -0.52
CA LYS A 43 14.02 15.35 -1.61
C LYS A 43 13.77 13.97 -0.99
N SER A 44 12.76 13.25 -1.50
CA SER A 44 12.45 11.88 -1.10
C SER A 44 13.74 11.03 -1.16
N GLY A 45 14.17 10.52 -0.01
CA GLY A 45 15.45 9.85 0.11
C GLY A 45 15.45 8.50 -0.63
N ILE A 46 16.18 8.43 -1.72
CA ILE A 46 16.61 7.16 -2.30
C ILE A 46 17.74 6.66 -1.39
N ASN A 47 17.43 5.64 -0.58
CA ASN A 47 18.37 5.15 0.42
C ASN A 47 19.47 4.31 -0.22
N THR A 48 20.68 4.82 -0.21
CA THR A 48 21.89 4.01 -0.27
C THR A 48 22.17 3.51 1.15
N ILE A 49 22.41 2.21 1.34
CA ILE A 49 22.80 1.66 2.65
C ILE A 49 24.12 2.32 3.03
N ALA A 50 24.06 3.33 3.91
CA ALA A 50 25.23 4.06 4.37
C ALA A 50 25.93 3.25 5.47
N ASN A 51 26.83 2.38 5.09
CA ASN A 51 27.99 2.06 5.93
C ASN A 51 29.13 2.98 5.48
N GLY A 52 29.75 3.73 6.37
CA GLY A 52 30.74 4.76 6.14
C GLY A 52 32.06 4.35 5.45
N ARG A 53 31.97 3.51 4.45
CA ARG A 53 33.02 3.23 3.45
C ARG A 53 32.41 3.47 2.08
N ALA A 54 32.92 4.48 1.37
CA ALA A 54 32.62 4.70 -0.03
C ALA A 54 32.82 3.40 -0.81
N TRP A 55 31.72 2.81 -1.28
CA TRP A 55 31.76 1.65 -2.16
C TRP A 55 32.47 2.07 -3.45
N ARG A 56 33.70 1.62 -3.66
CA ARG A 56 34.35 1.71 -4.97
C ARG A 56 33.54 0.85 -5.93
N ARG A 57 33.02 1.46 -7.00
CA ARG A 57 32.37 0.75 -8.11
C ARG A 57 33.26 -0.36 -8.59
N PRO A 58 32.83 -1.63 -8.64
CA PRO A 58 33.55 -2.66 -9.39
C PRO A 58 33.54 -2.30 -10.89
N PRO A 59 34.58 -2.64 -11.65
CA PRO A 59 34.61 -2.39 -13.09
C PRO A 59 33.49 -3.14 -13.79
N HIS A 60 32.95 -2.55 -14.85
CA HIS A 60 31.85 -2.96 -15.68
C HIS A 60 31.87 -4.46 -16.05
N HIS A 61 31.24 -5.30 -15.26
CA HIS A 61 30.79 -6.62 -15.67
C HIS A 61 29.35 -6.82 -15.16
N ASN A 62 28.46 -7.26 -16.05
CA ASN A 62 27.03 -7.59 -15.93
C ASN A 62 26.58 -8.13 -14.55
N ILE A 63 26.77 -7.39 -13.47
CA ILE A 63 26.15 -7.68 -12.19
C ILE A 63 24.71 -7.23 -12.36
N ARG A 64 23.79 -8.18 -12.46
CA ARG A 64 22.34 -7.92 -12.50
C ARG A 64 22.00 -7.19 -11.22
N GLN A 65 21.76 -5.87 -11.32
CA GLN A 65 21.39 -5.02 -10.19
C GLN A 65 20.11 -5.57 -9.54
N SER A 66 20.08 -5.57 -8.20
CA SER A 66 18.91 -5.97 -7.44
C SER A 66 18.38 -4.78 -6.66
N TYR A 67 17.05 -4.68 -6.62
CA TYR A 67 16.29 -3.61 -5.99
C TYR A 67 15.45 -4.19 -4.87
N ALA A 68 15.19 -3.40 -3.84
CA ALA A 68 14.35 -3.85 -2.74
C ALA A 68 13.32 -2.81 -2.33
N ALA A 69 12.18 -3.30 -1.90
CA ALA A 69 11.12 -2.54 -1.26
C ALA A 69 10.84 -3.11 0.12
N ILE A 70 10.86 -2.25 1.15
CA ILE A 70 10.37 -2.58 2.49
C ILE A 70 9.12 -1.75 2.73
N ASP A 71 8.08 -2.42 3.19
CA ASP A 71 6.80 -1.84 3.61
C ASP A 71 6.56 -2.23 5.06
N LEU A 72 6.59 -1.24 5.96
CA LEU A 72 6.24 -1.38 7.36
C LEU A 72 4.84 -0.80 7.59
N GLY A 73 3.85 -1.68 7.48
CA GLY A 73 2.45 -1.35 7.72
C GLY A 73 2.04 -1.45 9.18
N THR A 74 0.79 -1.18 9.45
CA THR A 74 0.19 -1.27 10.79
C THR A 74 0.22 -2.68 11.37
N ASN A 75 0.06 -3.70 10.51
CA ASN A 75 0.03 -5.11 10.95
C ASN A 75 1.29 -5.90 10.56
N ASN A 76 1.88 -5.62 9.42
CA ASN A 76 2.94 -6.45 8.84
C ASN A 76 4.20 -5.63 8.50
N CYS A 77 5.36 -6.27 8.64
CA CYS A 77 6.61 -5.86 8.01
C CYS A 77 6.88 -6.77 6.81
N ARG A 78 7.02 -6.19 5.62
CA ARG A 78 7.19 -6.93 4.36
C ARG A 78 8.41 -6.43 3.60
N LEU A 79 9.16 -7.36 2.99
CA LEU A 79 10.28 -7.08 2.10
C LEU A 79 10.08 -7.81 0.79
N LEU A 80 10.39 -7.15 -0.31
CA LEU A 80 10.48 -7.75 -1.64
C LEU A 80 11.80 -7.34 -2.29
N ILE A 81 12.58 -8.33 -2.76
CA ILE A 81 13.83 -8.09 -3.50
C ILE A 81 13.66 -8.64 -4.91
N ALA A 82 13.95 -7.83 -5.92
CA ALA A 82 13.75 -8.19 -7.32
C ALA A 82 14.88 -7.70 -8.22
N ARG A 83 14.94 -8.27 -9.41
CA ARG A 83 15.80 -7.83 -10.53
C ARG A 83 14.96 -7.46 -11.73
N PRO A 84 15.31 -6.43 -12.49
CA PRO A 84 14.68 -6.15 -13.76
C PRO A 84 14.76 -7.35 -14.70
N LYS A 85 13.64 -7.63 -15.37
CA LYS A 85 13.56 -8.65 -16.43
C LYS A 85 12.60 -8.15 -17.50
N ASP A 86 13.12 -7.89 -18.68
CA ASP A 86 12.37 -7.33 -19.81
C ASP A 86 11.64 -6.02 -19.38
N GLU A 87 10.35 -5.93 -19.62
CA GLU A 87 9.49 -4.80 -19.20
C GLU A 87 8.97 -4.94 -17.74
N ASN A 88 9.38 -6.00 -17.03
CA ASN A 88 8.91 -6.34 -15.70
C ASN A 88 10.10 -6.60 -14.75
N PHE A 89 9.88 -7.35 -13.69
CA PHE A 89 10.92 -7.82 -12.79
C PHE A 89 10.66 -9.25 -12.33
N VAL A 90 11.71 -9.92 -11.88
CA VAL A 90 11.64 -11.24 -11.24
C VAL A 90 11.99 -11.10 -9.76
N VAL A 91 11.14 -11.64 -8.90
CA VAL A 91 11.38 -11.71 -7.46
C VAL A 91 12.48 -12.73 -7.17
N ILE A 92 13.50 -12.33 -6.39
CA ILE A 92 14.63 -13.17 -6.02
C ILE A 92 14.65 -13.51 -4.52
N ASP A 93 13.99 -12.71 -3.70
CA ASP A 93 13.77 -13.00 -2.28
C ASP A 93 12.58 -12.20 -1.76
N ALA A 94 11.93 -12.72 -0.72
CA ALA A 94 10.84 -12.05 -0.04
C ALA A 94 10.87 -12.37 1.47
N PHE A 95 10.24 -11.50 2.26
CA PHE A 95 10.01 -11.74 3.68
C PHE A 95 8.71 -11.06 4.10
N SER A 96 7.98 -11.71 5.00
CA SER A 96 6.79 -11.13 5.63
C SER A 96 6.71 -11.62 7.07
N ARG A 97 6.38 -10.71 7.99
CA ARG A 97 6.15 -11.03 9.40
C ARG A 97 5.05 -10.13 9.95
N VAL A 98 4.11 -10.73 10.67
CA VAL A 98 3.14 -10.00 11.49
C VAL A 98 3.88 -9.36 12.66
N VAL A 99 3.78 -8.05 12.79
CA VAL A 99 4.46 -7.26 13.84
C VAL A 99 3.46 -6.52 14.73
N ARG A 100 2.19 -6.36 14.27
CA ARG A 100 1.11 -5.65 14.97
C ARG A 100 1.58 -4.31 15.51
N LEU A 101 2.23 -3.51 14.65
CA LEU A 101 2.83 -2.22 15.06
C LEU A 101 1.78 -1.24 15.56
N GLY A 102 0.57 -1.29 15.00
CA GLY A 102 -0.53 -0.42 15.39
C GLY A 102 -1.38 -0.93 16.55
N GLU A 103 -1.01 -2.03 17.20
CA GLU A 103 -1.73 -2.57 18.35
C GLU A 103 -1.83 -1.54 19.48
N GLY A 104 -3.08 -1.24 19.92
CA GLY A 104 -3.36 -0.25 20.97
C GLY A 104 -3.21 1.22 20.53
N LEU A 105 -2.84 1.50 19.28
CA LEU A 105 -2.63 2.86 18.79
C LEU A 105 -3.92 3.70 18.79
N ALA A 106 -5.06 3.07 18.51
CA ALA A 106 -6.34 3.76 18.47
C ALA A 106 -6.71 4.37 19.83
N GLN A 107 -6.34 3.70 20.95
CA GLN A 107 -6.64 4.15 22.30
C GLN A 107 -5.55 5.07 22.87
N THR A 108 -4.28 4.82 22.57
CA THR A 108 -3.14 5.48 23.22
C THR A 108 -2.56 6.66 22.43
N GLY A 109 -2.76 6.69 21.12
CA GLY A 109 -2.09 7.61 20.21
C GLY A 109 -0.59 7.37 20.05
N GLN A 110 -0.06 6.24 20.57
CA GLN A 110 1.37 5.92 20.57
C GLN A 110 1.61 4.45 20.20
N LEU A 111 2.76 4.18 19.58
CA LEU A 111 3.27 2.82 19.41
C LEU A 111 3.75 2.26 20.74
N SER A 112 3.33 1.07 21.11
CA SER A 112 3.81 0.41 22.33
C SER A 112 5.27 -0.05 22.17
N GLN A 113 6.00 -0.16 23.28
CA GLN A 113 7.39 -0.61 23.27
C GLN A 113 7.51 -2.02 22.69
N GLU A 114 6.59 -2.92 23.05
CA GLU A 114 6.55 -4.31 22.59
C GLU A 114 6.30 -4.39 21.07
N ALA A 115 5.42 -3.54 20.53
CA ALA A 115 5.15 -3.48 19.10
C ALA A 115 6.37 -2.95 18.32
N MET A 116 7.02 -1.90 18.85
CA MET A 116 8.27 -1.38 18.28
C MET A 116 9.37 -2.44 18.29
N ASP A 117 9.53 -3.22 19.37
CA ASP A 117 10.53 -4.28 19.48
C ASP A 117 10.29 -5.40 18.46
N ARG A 118 9.03 -5.82 18.27
CA ARG A 118 8.65 -6.78 17.23
C ARG A 118 9.01 -6.28 15.83
N ALA A 119 8.72 -5.01 15.55
CA ALA A 119 9.01 -4.39 14.26
C ALA A 119 10.52 -4.26 13.99
N VAL A 120 11.30 -3.81 14.98
CA VAL A 120 12.78 -3.75 14.89
C VAL A 120 13.35 -5.15 14.65
N GLY A 121 12.85 -6.18 15.34
CA GLY A 121 13.26 -7.56 15.14
C GLY A 121 12.98 -8.07 13.71
N ALA A 122 11.88 -7.66 13.09
CA ALA A 122 11.58 -7.96 11.69
C ALA A 122 12.50 -7.19 10.72
N LEU A 123 12.74 -5.89 10.99
CA LEU A 123 13.60 -5.05 10.17
C LEU A 123 15.08 -5.47 10.21
N ARG A 124 15.57 -6.02 11.32
CA ARG A 124 16.92 -6.64 11.39
C ARG A 124 17.03 -7.79 10.38
N VAL A 125 16.02 -8.66 10.27
CA VAL A 125 15.99 -9.73 9.26
C VAL A 125 15.99 -9.14 7.85
N CYS A 126 15.23 -8.05 7.61
CA CYS A 126 15.26 -7.35 6.32
C CYS A 126 16.65 -6.81 6.01
N SER A 127 17.33 -6.14 6.95
CA SER A 127 18.69 -5.62 6.80
C SER A 127 19.69 -6.72 6.42
N ASP A 128 19.60 -7.88 7.08
CA ASP A 128 20.45 -9.04 6.76
C ASP A 128 20.21 -9.58 5.35
N LYS A 129 18.94 -9.67 4.92
CA LYS A 129 18.59 -10.08 3.56
C LYS A 129 19.10 -9.10 2.51
N LEU A 130 18.95 -7.77 2.74
CA LEU A 130 19.47 -6.74 1.84
C LEU A 130 20.98 -6.91 1.63
N ARG A 131 21.74 -7.10 2.72
CA ARG A 131 23.19 -7.33 2.68
C ARG A 131 23.55 -8.63 1.95
N LYS A 132 22.92 -9.75 2.32
CA LYS A 132 23.18 -11.07 1.71
C LYS A 132 22.91 -11.11 0.20
N ARG A 133 21.89 -10.37 -0.26
CA ARG A 133 21.51 -10.30 -1.68
C ARG A 133 22.27 -9.23 -2.45
N GLY A 134 23.14 -8.44 -1.81
CA GLY A 134 23.88 -7.36 -2.44
C GLY A 134 22.95 -6.35 -3.12
N VAL A 135 21.91 -5.91 -2.40
CA VAL A 135 20.91 -5.00 -2.96
C VAL A 135 21.57 -3.68 -3.35
N TYR A 136 21.31 -3.24 -4.58
CA TYR A 136 21.89 -2.02 -5.14
C TYR A 136 21.16 -0.76 -4.67
N LEU A 137 19.84 -0.76 -4.80
CA LEU A 137 18.97 0.32 -4.32
C LEU A 137 17.79 -0.28 -3.53
N ALA A 138 17.45 0.37 -2.44
CA ALA A 138 16.29 0.03 -1.64
C ALA A 138 15.49 1.29 -1.29
N ARG A 139 14.16 1.17 -1.28
CA ARG A 139 13.26 2.14 -0.64
C ARG A 139 12.48 1.44 0.45
N SER A 140 12.48 2.04 1.63
CA SER A 140 11.80 1.51 2.80
C SER A 140 10.80 2.53 3.29
N VAL A 141 9.54 2.15 3.41
CA VAL A 141 8.46 3.04 3.79
C VAL A 141 7.77 2.55 5.06
N ALA A 142 7.26 3.50 5.84
CA ALA A 142 6.35 3.26 6.95
C ALA A 142 5.03 4.00 6.66
N THR A 143 3.91 3.39 7.01
CA THR A 143 2.58 3.87 6.64
C THR A 143 1.77 4.34 7.85
N GLU A 144 0.48 4.11 7.89
CA GLU A 144 -0.51 4.67 8.81
C GLU A 144 -0.11 4.61 10.29
N ALA A 145 0.39 3.48 10.80
CA ALA A 145 0.75 3.37 12.22
C ALA A 145 1.81 4.40 12.64
N CYS A 146 2.87 4.55 11.83
CA CYS A 146 3.92 5.54 12.09
C CYS A 146 3.45 6.97 11.85
N ARG A 147 2.56 7.17 10.87
CA ARG A 147 2.01 8.48 10.51
C ARG A 147 1.11 9.05 11.61
N ARG A 148 0.31 8.19 12.26
CA ARG A 148 -0.61 8.58 13.34
C ARG A 148 0.05 8.69 14.72
N ALA A 149 1.05 7.88 14.97
CA ALA A 149 1.66 7.80 16.30
C ALA A 149 2.46 9.06 16.66
N SER A 150 2.21 9.62 17.84
CA SER A 150 2.96 10.77 18.35
C SER A 150 4.46 10.47 18.53
N ASN A 151 4.83 9.20 18.77
CA ASN A 151 6.21 8.72 18.87
C ASN A 151 6.75 8.09 17.58
N GLY A 152 6.03 8.22 16.45
CA GLY A 152 6.41 7.62 15.16
C GLY A 152 7.81 8.04 14.68
N ASN A 153 8.16 9.33 14.76
CA ASN A 153 9.49 9.81 14.36
C ASN A 153 10.61 9.25 15.24
N ALA A 154 10.42 9.18 16.55
CA ALA A 154 11.39 8.60 17.47
C ALA A 154 11.61 7.10 17.16
N PHE A 155 10.55 6.38 16.78
CA PHE A 155 10.66 5.00 16.35
C PHE A 155 11.45 4.87 15.04
N ILE A 156 11.27 5.76 14.05
CA ILE A 156 12.06 5.77 12.81
C ILE A 156 13.55 5.98 13.10
N ASP A 157 13.89 6.90 14.00
CA ASP A 157 15.27 7.13 14.40
C ASP A 157 15.89 5.89 15.06
N ARG A 158 15.15 5.25 15.97
CA ARG A 158 15.55 3.98 16.59
C ARG A 158 15.79 2.87 15.54
N VAL A 159 14.91 2.73 14.55
CA VAL A 159 15.07 1.75 13.46
C VAL A 159 16.37 2.01 12.70
N ARG A 160 16.66 3.27 12.38
CA ARG A 160 17.89 3.64 11.69
C ARG A 160 19.14 3.28 12.50
N GLU A 161 19.13 3.57 13.80
CA GLU A 161 20.26 3.27 14.70
C GLU A 161 20.51 1.77 14.86
N GLU A 162 19.44 0.98 15.06
CA GLU A 162 19.56 -0.44 15.37
C GLU A 162 19.71 -1.35 14.14
N THR A 163 19.22 -0.93 12.96
CA THR A 163 19.17 -1.79 11.77
C THR A 163 19.93 -1.22 10.56
N GLY A 164 20.24 0.07 10.56
CA GLY A 164 20.78 0.80 9.42
C GLY A 164 19.74 1.03 8.30
N ILE A 165 18.49 0.61 8.48
CA ILE A 165 17.40 0.88 7.53
C ILE A 165 16.87 2.28 7.78
N GLN A 166 16.75 3.07 6.72
CA GLN A 166 16.10 4.35 6.76
C GLN A 166 14.68 4.19 6.24
N LEU A 167 13.70 4.36 7.13
CA LEU A 167 12.28 4.34 6.78
C LEU A 167 11.81 5.77 6.50
N ASP A 168 11.03 5.93 5.42
CA ASP A 168 10.32 7.16 5.11
C ASP A 168 8.85 7.00 5.51
N ILE A 169 8.32 7.86 6.38
CA ILE A 169 6.88 7.90 6.64
C ILE A 169 6.23 8.56 5.42
N ILE A 170 5.49 7.78 4.63
CA ILE A 170 4.83 8.27 3.42
C ILE A 170 3.44 8.83 3.73
N SER A 171 2.98 9.80 2.91
CA SER A 171 1.60 10.27 2.96
C SER A 171 0.61 9.21 2.49
N ALA A 172 -0.67 9.35 2.86
CA ALA A 172 -1.73 8.47 2.35
C ALA A 172 -1.89 8.56 0.82
N GLU A 173 -1.65 9.74 0.23
CA GLU A 173 -1.62 9.95 -1.21
C GLU A 173 -0.53 9.11 -1.90
N GLU A 174 0.71 9.15 -1.36
CA GLU A 174 1.82 8.36 -1.90
C GLU A 174 1.58 6.85 -1.70
N GLU A 175 0.96 6.45 -0.59
CA GLU A 175 0.56 5.07 -0.32
C GLU A 175 -0.43 4.58 -1.38
N ALA A 176 -1.51 5.33 -1.64
CA ALA A 176 -2.51 5.05 -2.67
C ALA A 176 -1.87 4.98 -4.07
N ARG A 177 -1.01 5.95 -4.41
CA ARG A 177 -0.29 5.99 -5.69
C ARG A 177 0.59 4.75 -5.91
N LEU A 178 1.33 4.35 -4.88
CA LEU A 178 2.20 3.17 -4.95
C LEU A 178 1.39 1.87 -5.06
N ALA A 179 0.25 1.77 -4.38
CA ALA A 179 -0.65 0.63 -4.50
C ALA A 179 -1.16 0.49 -5.93
N VAL A 180 -1.67 1.57 -6.54
CA VAL A 180 -2.09 1.60 -7.95
C VAL A 180 -0.97 1.17 -8.88
N LEU A 181 0.22 1.77 -8.75
CA LEU A 181 1.38 1.44 -9.59
C LEU A 181 1.79 -0.04 -9.47
N GLY A 182 1.57 -0.64 -8.30
CA GLY A 182 1.89 -2.03 -8.05
C GLY A 182 0.93 -3.02 -8.68
N CYS A 183 -0.37 -2.72 -8.72
CA CYS A 183 -1.41 -3.71 -9.06
C CYS A 183 -2.22 -3.41 -10.33
N HIS A 184 -2.25 -2.18 -10.86
CA HIS A 184 -3.12 -1.79 -11.99
C HIS A 184 -3.03 -2.70 -13.22
N ILE A 185 -1.90 -3.36 -13.43
CA ILE A 185 -1.72 -4.29 -14.55
C ILE A 185 -2.60 -5.56 -14.47
N LEU A 186 -3.23 -5.78 -13.31
CA LEU A 186 -4.17 -6.88 -13.08
C LEU A 186 -5.63 -6.43 -13.19
N LEU A 187 -5.87 -5.14 -13.45
CA LEU A 187 -7.22 -4.67 -13.70
C LEU A 187 -7.79 -5.33 -14.95
N GLU A 188 -9.02 -5.82 -14.85
CA GLU A 188 -9.74 -6.39 -15.97
C GLU A 188 -9.89 -5.37 -17.12
N ASP A 189 -9.77 -5.83 -18.36
CA ASP A 189 -9.99 -5.01 -19.54
C ASP A 189 -11.45 -4.50 -19.56
N GLY A 190 -11.66 -3.28 -20.05
CA GLY A 190 -12.99 -2.70 -20.14
C GLY A 190 -12.95 -1.19 -20.41
N ILE A 191 -14.11 -0.56 -20.47
CA ILE A 191 -14.29 0.85 -20.83
C ILE A 191 -14.64 1.68 -19.59
N GLY A 192 -14.14 2.91 -19.52
CA GLY A 192 -14.43 3.86 -18.47
C GLY A 192 -13.59 3.71 -17.18
N PRO A 193 -13.92 4.46 -16.14
CA PRO A 193 -13.20 4.45 -14.88
C PRO A 193 -13.27 3.12 -14.15
N ALA A 194 -12.32 2.88 -13.25
CA ALA A 194 -12.28 1.74 -12.35
C ALA A 194 -11.87 2.17 -10.96
N VAL A 195 -12.27 1.41 -9.95
CA VAL A 195 -11.82 1.61 -8.58
C VAL A 195 -10.77 0.57 -8.22
N ILE A 196 -9.64 1.04 -7.69
CA ILE A 196 -8.62 0.20 -7.04
C ILE A 196 -8.66 0.51 -5.55
N PHE A 197 -8.61 -0.51 -4.71
CA PHE A 197 -8.57 -0.32 -3.27
C PHE A 197 -7.51 -1.19 -2.59
N ASP A 198 -6.98 -0.69 -1.47
CA ASP A 198 -6.07 -1.43 -0.57
C ASP A 198 -6.63 -1.40 0.86
N ILE A 199 -6.99 -2.57 1.40
CA ILE A 199 -7.43 -2.70 2.79
C ILE A 199 -6.20 -2.98 3.65
N GLY A 200 -5.66 -1.94 4.26
CA GLY A 200 -4.51 -2.03 5.15
C GLY A 200 -4.86 -2.48 6.57
N GLY A 201 -3.87 -2.41 7.47
CA GLY A 201 -4.09 -2.67 8.89
C GLY A 201 -4.72 -1.49 9.62
N GLY A 202 -4.33 -0.25 9.31
CA GLY A 202 -4.76 0.97 9.98
C GLY A 202 -5.64 1.88 9.14
N SER A 203 -5.58 1.76 7.82
CA SER A 203 -6.35 2.56 6.86
C SER A 203 -6.82 1.71 5.69
N THR A 204 -7.72 2.28 4.89
CA THR A 204 -8.11 1.76 3.58
C THR A 204 -8.02 2.88 2.56
N GLU A 205 -7.30 2.63 1.49
CA GLU A 205 -7.16 3.53 0.36
C GLU A 205 -8.13 3.13 -0.74
N LEU A 206 -8.93 4.11 -1.22
CA LEU A 206 -9.83 4.00 -2.37
C LEU A 206 -9.30 4.92 -3.47
N VAL A 207 -9.13 4.43 -4.68
CA VAL A 207 -8.59 5.19 -5.79
C VAL A 207 -9.43 4.98 -7.02
N LEU A 208 -10.05 6.06 -7.51
CA LEU A 208 -10.71 6.10 -8.80
C LEU A 208 -9.68 6.39 -9.88
N ILE A 209 -9.58 5.52 -10.86
CA ILE A 209 -8.64 5.65 -11.96
C ILE A 209 -9.34 5.67 -13.32
N GLU A 210 -8.73 6.36 -14.26
CA GLU A 210 -9.01 6.20 -15.69
C GLU A 210 -7.91 5.30 -16.28
N PRO A 211 -8.26 4.05 -16.67
CA PRO A 211 -7.32 3.16 -17.35
C PRO A 211 -6.91 3.75 -18.70
N GLY A 212 -5.69 3.53 -19.09
CA GLY A 212 -5.16 4.05 -20.38
C GLY A 212 -3.65 4.01 -20.29
N ALA A 213 -2.86 4.48 -21.18
CA ALA A 213 -1.39 4.60 -21.21
C ALA A 213 -0.60 3.62 -20.27
N PRO A 214 0.73 3.57 -20.24
CA PRO A 214 1.45 2.59 -19.41
C PRO A 214 1.17 2.72 -17.88
N VAL A 215 0.57 3.84 -17.43
CA VAL A 215 0.12 4.06 -16.06
C VAL A 215 -1.25 4.74 -16.09
N PRO A 216 -2.23 4.26 -15.31
CA PRO A 216 -3.55 4.88 -15.25
C PRO A 216 -3.48 6.28 -14.64
N ARG A 217 -4.39 7.16 -15.06
CA ARG A 217 -4.57 8.47 -14.45
C ARG A 217 -5.44 8.32 -13.19
N ILE A 218 -4.98 8.82 -12.06
CA ILE A 218 -5.78 8.94 -10.85
C ILE A 218 -6.76 10.11 -11.07
N LEU A 219 -8.06 9.83 -10.97
CA LEU A 219 -9.13 10.80 -11.07
C LEU A 219 -9.50 11.38 -9.70
N ASP A 220 -9.64 10.50 -8.71
CA ASP A 220 -9.93 10.85 -7.33
C ASP A 220 -9.39 9.77 -6.40
N TRP A 221 -9.21 10.09 -5.12
CA TRP A 221 -8.78 9.13 -4.11
C TRP A 221 -9.25 9.56 -2.72
N GLN A 222 -9.35 8.57 -1.84
CA GLN A 222 -9.59 8.80 -0.42
C GLN A 222 -8.87 7.75 0.40
N SER A 223 -8.32 8.16 1.53
CA SER A 223 -7.88 7.26 2.60
C SER A 223 -8.78 7.46 3.80
N VAL A 224 -9.29 6.36 4.34
CA VAL A 224 -10.11 6.38 5.56
C VAL A 224 -9.36 5.69 6.70
N PRO A 225 -9.53 6.10 7.97
CA PRO A 225 -8.78 5.57 9.11
C PRO A 225 -9.30 4.20 9.59
N TRP A 226 -9.86 3.42 8.68
CA TRP A 226 -10.34 2.06 8.92
C TRP A 226 -9.53 1.06 8.13
N GLY A 227 -8.68 0.33 8.83
CA GLY A 227 -8.07 -0.90 8.40
C GLY A 227 -8.52 -2.04 9.30
N VAL A 228 -8.04 -3.26 9.03
CA VAL A 228 -8.51 -4.44 9.77
C VAL A 228 -8.16 -4.39 11.25
N VAL A 229 -7.05 -3.77 11.64
CA VAL A 229 -6.64 -3.61 13.04
C VAL A 229 -7.45 -2.49 13.70
N SER A 230 -7.42 -1.28 13.14
CA SER A 230 -8.08 -0.11 13.73
C SER A 230 -9.59 -0.32 13.89
N LEU A 231 -10.25 -0.94 12.92
CA LEU A 231 -11.68 -1.23 13.00
C LEU A 231 -12.00 -2.31 14.05
N SER A 232 -11.20 -3.40 14.09
CA SER A 232 -11.38 -4.45 15.10
C SER A 232 -11.20 -3.92 16.52
N GLU A 233 -10.19 -3.09 16.77
CA GLU A 233 -9.93 -2.51 18.08
C GLU A 233 -11.02 -1.52 18.51
N THR A 234 -11.53 -0.72 17.57
CA THR A 234 -12.53 0.30 17.86
C THR A 234 -13.88 -0.32 18.27
N VAL A 235 -14.29 -1.40 17.58
CA VAL A 235 -15.57 -2.05 17.86
C VAL A 235 -15.46 -3.08 19.00
N GLY A 236 -14.24 -3.43 19.39
CA GLY A 236 -13.96 -4.35 20.51
C GLY A 236 -13.73 -5.80 20.08
N GLY A 237 -13.24 -6.59 21.05
CA GLY A 237 -12.91 -8.00 20.84
C GLY A 237 -14.13 -8.91 20.73
N GLU A 238 -13.88 -10.17 20.36
CA GLU A 238 -14.93 -11.20 20.17
C GLU A 238 -15.00 -12.23 21.30
N ASP A 239 -14.28 -12.00 22.38
CA ASP A 239 -14.22 -12.97 23.47
C ASP A 239 -15.60 -13.20 24.08
N SER A 240 -16.04 -14.46 24.06
CA SER A 240 -17.31 -14.92 24.64
C SER A 240 -18.61 -14.40 23.98
N MET A 241 -18.57 -13.90 22.72
CA MET A 241 -19.73 -13.45 21.98
C MET A 241 -20.62 -14.61 21.50
N ASN A 242 -21.94 -14.45 21.63
CA ASN A 242 -22.92 -15.30 20.95
C ASN A 242 -23.15 -14.85 19.51
N ASP A 243 -23.96 -15.56 18.74
CA ASP A 243 -24.19 -15.29 17.32
C ASP A 243 -24.85 -13.92 17.09
N ALA A 244 -25.76 -13.51 17.97
CA ALA A 244 -26.43 -12.21 17.87
C ALA A 244 -25.44 -11.06 18.09
N ASP A 245 -24.56 -11.18 19.08
CA ASP A 245 -23.52 -10.19 19.38
C ASP A 245 -22.52 -10.05 18.21
N ARG A 246 -22.13 -11.18 17.58
CA ARG A 246 -21.25 -11.18 16.40
C ARG A 246 -21.89 -10.43 15.23
N LEU A 247 -23.17 -10.67 14.98
CA LEU A 247 -23.90 -10.00 13.91
C LEU A 247 -24.06 -8.49 14.19
N GLU A 248 -24.36 -8.11 15.43
CA GLU A 248 -24.45 -6.70 15.83
C GLU A 248 -23.10 -6.00 15.69
N ARG A 249 -22.03 -6.62 16.15
CA ARG A 249 -20.66 -6.13 15.97
C ARG A 249 -20.31 -5.94 14.49
N TYR A 250 -20.64 -6.90 13.64
CA TYR A 250 -20.41 -6.80 12.19
C TYR A 250 -21.18 -5.63 11.56
N ARG A 251 -22.43 -5.43 11.96
CA ARG A 251 -23.24 -4.27 11.52
C ARG A 251 -22.65 -2.95 11.99
N ALA A 252 -22.17 -2.88 13.22
CA ALA A 252 -21.49 -1.69 13.75
C ALA A 252 -20.21 -1.36 12.94
N MET A 253 -19.40 -2.36 12.61
CA MET A 253 -18.24 -2.19 11.73
C MET A 253 -18.65 -1.61 10.37
N LYS A 254 -19.64 -2.19 9.72
CA LYS A 254 -20.14 -1.70 8.42
C LYS A 254 -20.66 -0.27 8.50
N ALA A 255 -21.37 0.09 9.56
CA ALA A 255 -21.91 1.45 9.75
C ALA A 255 -20.78 2.49 9.85
N LEU A 256 -19.73 2.24 10.66
CA LEU A 256 -18.57 3.13 10.78
C LEU A 256 -17.83 3.32 9.46
N VAL A 257 -17.65 2.24 8.71
CA VAL A 257 -16.98 2.29 7.41
C VAL A 257 -17.82 3.05 6.39
N ALA A 258 -19.14 2.76 6.32
CA ALA A 258 -20.06 3.42 5.40
C ALA A 258 -20.12 4.94 5.63
N GLU A 259 -20.16 5.38 6.90
CA GLU A 259 -20.08 6.80 7.24
C GLU A 259 -18.82 7.46 6.69
N SER A 260 -17.67 6.80 6.86
CA SER A 260 -16.38 7.32 6.37
C SER A 260 -16.24 7.30 4.86
N PHE A 261 -17.03 6.49 4.14
CA PHE A 261 -17.04 6.41 2.69
C PHE A 261 -18.05 7.37 2.03
N ALA A 262 -18.92 8.03 2.80
CA ALA A 262 -20.04 8.81 2.26
C ALA A 262 -19.59 9.88 1.25
N ASP A 263 -18.60 10.69 1.59
CA ASP A 263 -18.09 11.74 0.72
C ASP A 263 -17.47 11.19 -0.58
N PHE A 264 -16.78 10.07 -0.50
CA PHE A 264 -16.20 9.42 -1.69
C PHE A 264 -17.30 8.79 -2.55
N ALA A 265 -18.29 8.18 -1.93
CA ALA A 265 -19.45 7.61 -2.62
C ALA A 265 -20.24 8.65 -3.41
N GLU A 266 -20.39 9.86 -2.88
CA GLU A 266 -21.02 10.98 -3.59
C GLU A 266 -20.18 11.36 -4.83
N ARG A 267 -18.88 11.55 -4.68
CA ARG A 267 -17.98 11.89 -5.81
C ARG A 267 -17.90 10.79 -6.86
N LEU A 268 -18.02 9.52 -6.47
CA LEU A 268 -18.08 8.40 -7.42
C LEU A 268 -19.32 8.42 -8.30
N GLY A 269 -20.43 9.02 -7.84
CA GLY A 269 -21.70 9.05 -8.56
C GLY A 269 -21.58 9.56 -9.99
N ASP A 270 -20.79 10.60 -10.21
CA ASP A 270 -20.55 11.24 -11.50
C ASP A 270 -19.67 10.40 -12.45
N HIS A 271 -19.01 9.39 -11.95
CA HIS A 271 -18.05 8.55 -12.68
C HIS A 271 -18.57 7.13 -12.96
N ARG A 272 -19.80 6.80 -12.57
CA ARG A 272 -20.37 5.48 -12.81
C ARG A 272 -20.60 5.24 -14.30
N SER A 273 -20.08 4.13 -14.78
CA SER A 273 -20.31 3.63 -16.14
C SER A 273 -21.08 2.31 -16.09
N PRO A 274 -21.65 1.84 -17.21
CA PRO A 274 -22.26 0.51 -17.28
C PRO A 274 -21.28 -0.63 -16.96
N ASP A 275 -19.99 -0.41 -17.15
CA ASP A 275 -18.92 -1.38 -16.92
C ASP A 275 -18.13 -0.99 -15.67
N LEU A 276 -18.69 -1.32 -14.49
CA LEU A 276 -18.03 -1.07 -13.21
C LEU A 276 -16.95 -2.14 -12.97
N ARG A 277 -15.68 -1.69 -12.91
CA ARG A 277 -14.53 -2.55 -12.65
C ARG A 277 -13.92 -2.23 -11.29
N LEU A 278 -13.55 -3.29 -10.58
CA LEU A 278 -13.02 -3.21 -9.23
C LEU A 278 -11.80 -4.12 -9.11
N LEU A 279 -10.72 -3.59 -8.54
CA LEU A 279 -9.51 -4.36 -8.24
C LEU A 279 -9.14 -4.13 -6.78
N GLY A 280 -9.09 -5.22 -6.01
CA GLY A 280 -8.70 -5.17 -4.60
C GLY A 280 -7.31 -5.73 -4.37
N THR A 281 -6.50 -4.99 -3.58
CA THR A 281 -5.25 -5.50 -3.02
C THR A 281 -5.36 -5.52 -1.50
N SER A 282 -4.98 -6.59 -0.90
CA SER A 282 -4.81 -6.73 0.55
C SER A 282 -4.73 -8.20 0.99
N GLY A 283 -4.40 -8.40 2.27
CA GLY A 283 -4.52 -9.72 2.91
C GLY A 283 -5.96 -10.21 3.02
N THR A 284 -6.94 -9.33 3.16
CA THR A 284 -8.36 -9.67 3.17
C THR A 284 -8.81 -10.23 1.82
N VAL A 285 -8.61 -9.47 0.75
CA VAL A 285 -9.05 -9.86 -0.60
C VAL A 285 -8.45 -11.20 -1.02
N THR A 286 -7.14 -11.37 -0.81
CA THR A 286 -6.46 -12.63 -1.14
C THR A 286 -6.89 -13.82 -0.27
N THR A 287 -7.28 -13.57 0.99
CA THR A 287 -7.84 -14.60 1.87
C THR A 287 -9.22 -15.05 1.40
N LEU A 288 -10.12 -14.11 1.07
CA LEU A 288 -11.44 -14.43 0.55
C LEU A 288 -11.36 -15.13 -0.82
N ALA A 289 -10.43 -14.72 -1.67
CA ALA A 289 -10.14 -15.41 -2.94
C ALA A 289 -9.67 -16.87 -2.72
N SER A 290 -8.84 -17.10 -1.71
CA SER A 290 -8.41 -18.45 -1.33
C SER A 290 -9.58 -19.31 -0.83
N LEU A 291 -10.49 -18.72 -0.07
CA LEU A 291 -11.73 -19.38 0.38
C LEU A 291 -12.69 -19.68 -0.77
N HIS A 292 -12.80 -18.77 -1.75
CA HIS A 292 -13.59 -18.97 -2.96
C HIS A 292 -13.09 -20.17 -3.78
N LEU A 293 -11.78 -20.41 -3.79
CA LEU A 293 -11.14 -21.53 -4.48
C LEU A 293 -11.03 -22.80 -3.60
N ASP A 294 -11.58 -22.81 -2.39
CA ASP A 294 -11.44 -23.89 -1.42
C ASP A 294 -9.99 -24.36 -1.20
N LEU A 295 -9.05 -23.42 -1.19
CA LEU A 295 -7.64 -23.76 -1.01
C LEU A 295 -7.36 -24.18 0.46
N PRO A 296 -6.67 -25.31 0.67
CA PRO A 296 -6.28 -25.73 2.01
C PRO A 296 -5.25 -24.81 2.64
N HIS A 297 -4.43 -24.16 1.81
CA HIS A 297 -3.42 -23.18 2.19
C HIS A 297 -3.35 -22.06 1.15
N TYR A 298 -2.87 -20.89 1.58
CA TYR A 298 -2.66 -19.78 0.68
C TYR A 298 -1.67 -20.12 -0.45
N ASP A 299 -2.08 -19.88 -1.70
CA ASP A 299 -1.25 -20.06 -2.90
C ASP A 299 -1.35 -18.80 -3.78
N ARG A 300 -0.29 -17.99 -3.74
CA ARG A 300 -0.20 -16.76 -4.52
C ARG A 300 -0.47 -16.97 -6.01
N SER A 301 0.05 -18.07 -6.57
CA SER A 301 -0.05 -18.31 -8.01
C SER A 301 -1.47 -18.55 -8.49
N LYS A 302 -2.38 -18.89 -7.59
CA LYS A 302 -3.79 -19.12 -7.88
C LYS A 302 -4.66 -17.90 -7.63
N VAL A 303 -4.26 -17.01 -6.71
CA VAL A 303 -5.07 -15.85 -6.32
C VAL A 303 -4.67 -14.56 -7.03
N ASP A 304 -3.39 -14.37 -7.37
CA ASP A 304 -2.90 -13.14 -8.02
C ASP A 304 -3.39 -13.03 -9.47
N GLY A 305 -4.30 -12.10 -9.73
CA GLY A 305 -4.96 -11.93 -11.03
C GLY A 305 -6.29 -12.71 -11.17
N LEU A 306 -6.77 -13.36 -10.10
CA LEU A 306 -8.07 -14.01 -10.10
C LEU A 306 -9.19 -12.96 -10.20
N ILE A 307 -10.25 -13.27 -10.94
CA ILE A 307 -11.49 -12.50 -10.99
C ILE A 307 -12.58 -13.31 -10.31
N VAL A 308 -13.19 -12.76 -9.27
CA VAL A 308 -14.19 -13.43 -8.44
C VAL A 308 -15.53 -12.69 -8.52
N PRO A 309 -16.67 -13.39 -8.62
CA PRO A 309 -17.98 -12.75 -8.50
C PRO A 309 -18.12 -12.02 -7.17
N SER A 310 -18.60 -10.78 -7.19
CA SER A 310 -18.82 -10.00 -5.96
C SER A 310 -19.83 -10.64 -5.02
N SER A 311 -20.80 -11.39 -5.55
CA SER A 311 -21.73 -12.22 -4.76
C SER A 311 -20.99 -13.26 -3.92
N SER A 312 -20.03 -13.97 -4.50
CA SER A 312 -19.20 -14.95 -3.76
C SER A 312 -18.42 -14.30 -2.61
N MET A 313 -17.91 -13.08 -2.82
CA MET A 313 -17.23 -12.34 -1.77
C MET A 313 -18.20 -11.98 -0.61
N ARG A 314 -19.44 -11.60 -0.93
CA ARG A 314 -20.48 -11.34 0.08
C ARG A 314 -20.88 -12.60 0.85
N ASP A 315 -21.11 -13.72 0.15
CA ASP A 315 -21.49 -15.00 0.77
C ASP A 315 -20.39 -15.47 1.74
N ILE A 316 -19.12 -15.33 1.35
CA ILE A 316 -18.00 -15.67 2.22
C ILE A 316 -17.91 -14.71 3.42
N SER A 317 -18.13 -13.40 3.21
CA SER A 317 -18.13 -12.40 4.28
C SER A 317 -19.23 -12.66 5.31
N GLU A 318 -20.44 -12.96 4.86
CA GLU A 318 -21.56 -13.34 5.72
C GLU A 318 -21.23 -14.59 6.55
N ARG A 319 -20.73 -15.63 5.89
CA ARG A 319 -20.31 -16.86 6.57
C ARG A 319 -19.23 -16.59 7.63
N LEU A 320 -18.20 -15.82 7.31
CA LEU A 320 -17.11 -15.53 8.25
C LEU A 320 -17.57 -14.66 9.42
N SER A 321 -18.47 -13.72 9.20
CA SER A 321 -18.98 -12.83 10.24
C SER A 321 -19.85 -13.55 11.27
N SER A 322 -20.50 -14.64 10.89
CA SER A 322 -21.30 -15.49 11.80
C SER A 322 -20.47 -16.54 12.56
N MET A 323 -19.29 -16.92 12.06
CA MET A 323 -18.44 -17.93 12.68
C MET A 323 -17.80 -17.43 13.98
N SER A 324 -17.52 -18.34 14.93
CA SER A 324 -16.70 -18.02 16.10
C SER A 324 -15.22 -17.78 15.71
N LEU A 325 -14.48 -17.09 16.57
CA LEU A 325 -13.04 -16.87 16.37
C LEU A 325 -12.29 -18.21 16.28
N GLU A 326 -12.68 -19.20 17.09
CA GLU A 326 -12.08 -20.53 17.12
C GLU A 326 -12.30 -21.26 15.79
N ASP A 327 -13.51 -21.22 15.24
CA ASP A 327 -13.81 -21.85 13.94
C ASP A 327 -12.99 -21.22 12.82
N ARG A 328 -12.87 -19.88 12.81
CA ARG A 328 -12.03 -19.19 11.82
C ARG A 328 -10.54 -19.53 11.94
N ARG A 329 -10.02 -19.74 13.16
CA ARG A 329 -8.62 -20.18 13.40
C ARG A 329 -8.32 -21.55 12.80
N ASN A 330 -9.35 -22.39 12.65
CA ASN A 330 -9.23 -23.74 12.09
C ASN A 330 -9.26 -23.76 10.54
N ILE A 331 -9.55 -22.62 9.89
CA ILE A 331 -9.51 -22.50 8.43
C ILE A 331 -8.07 -22.24 7.97
N GLY A 332 -7.48 -23.21 7.26
CA GLY A 332 -6.05 -23.21 6.92
C GLY A 332 -5.56 -22.00 6.13
N CYS A 333 -6.37 -21.46 5.19
CA CYS A 333 -5.98 -20.30 4.38
C CYS A 333 -6.13 -18.94 5.10
N ILE A 334 -6.86 -18.84 6.22
CA ILE A 334 -6.95 -17.63 7.06
C ILE A 334 -5.70 -17.50 7.93
N GLY A 335 -5.33 -18.60 8.60
CA GLY A 335 -4.23 -18.64 9.55
C GLY A 335 -4.59 -18.03 10.91
N LYS A 336 -3.96 -18.55 11.98
CA LYS A 336 -4.27 -18.16 13.37
C LYS A 336 -4.06 -16.68 13.67
N GLU A 337 -3.09 -16.04 12.98
CA GLU A 337 -2.70 -14.64 13.21
C GLU A 337 -3.63 -13.61 12.54
N ARG A 338 -4.57 -14.07 11.69
CA ARG A 338 -5.50 -13.19 10.93
C ARG A 338 -6.96 -13.46 11.26
N ALA A 339 -7.27 -14.52 11.99
CA ALA A 339 -8.64 -14.95 12.27
C ALA A 339 -9.47 -13.89 13.03
N ASP A 340 -8.80 -13.09 13.86
CA ASP A 340 -9.36 -11.96 14.60
C ASP A 340 -9.61 -10.71 13.73
N LEU A 341 -8.90 -10.59 12.60
CA LEU A 341 -8.93 -9.41 11.74
C LEU A 341 -9.79 -9.58 10.47
N VAL A 342 -10.07 -10.82 10.06
CA VAL A 342 -10.70 -11.10 8.77
C VAL A 342 -12.13 -10.53 8.69
N VAL A 343 -12.87 -10.52 9.81
CA VAL A 343 -14.25 -10.00 9.86
C VAL A 343 -14.29 -8.49 9.62
N ALA A 344 -13.35 -7.73 10.18
CA ALA A 344 -13.23 -6.32 9.90
C ALA A 344 -12.90 -6.07 8.41
N GLY A 345 -12.05 -6.92 7.82
CA GLY A 345 -11.76 -6.88 6.39
C GLY A 345 -12.99 -7.16 5.53
N CYS A 346 -13.84 -8.10 5.92
CA CYS A 346 -15.13 -8.38 5.28
C CYS A 346 -16.06 -7.18 5.33
N ALA A 347 -16.19 -6.51 6.50
CA ALA A 347 -17.02 -5.33 6.67
C ALA A 347 -16.58 -4.18 5.76
N ILE A 348 -15.27 -3.94 5.66
CA ILE A 348 -14.69 -2.92 4.77
C ILE A 348 -14.98 -3.28 3.30
N LEU A 349 -14.71 -4.52 2.90
CA LEU A 349 -14.94 -4.96 1.52
C LEU A 349 -16.41 -4.85 1.10
N GLU A 350 -17.35 -5.28 1.95
CA GLU A 350 -18.78 -5.13 1.65
C GLU A 350 -19.19 -3.67 1.50
N SER A 351 -18.66 -2.77 2.35
CA SER A 351 -18.92 -1.34 2.22
C SER A 351 -18.37 -0.75 0.91
N ILE A 352 -17.22 -1.25 0.42
CA ILE A 352 -16.70 -0.89 -0.90
C ILE A 352 -17.63 -1.38 -2.01
N LEU A 353 -18.10 -2.62 -1.92
CA LEU A 353 -19.04 -3.18 -2.89
C LEU A 353 -20.43 -2.48 -2.86
N ASP A 354 -20.78 -1.84 -1.74
CA ASP A 354 -22.02 -1.07 -1.63
C ASP A 354 -21.90 0.29 -2.36
N ILE A 355 -20.78 0.97 -2.25
CA ILE A 355 -20.55 2.26 -2.95
C ILE A 355 -20.15 2.10 -4.42
N TRP A 356 -19.53 0.97 -4.81
CA TRP A 356 -19.13 0.64 -6.17
C TRP A 356 -19.54 -0.80 -6.51
N PRO A 357 -20.81 -1.01 -6.93
CA PRO A 357 -21.40 -2.34 -7.10
C PRO A 357 -20.94 -3.04 -8.38
N ALA A 358 -19.63 -3.23 -8.51
CA ALA A 358 -19.06 -4.01 -9.59
C ALA A 358 -19.55 -5.47 -9.51
N PRO A 359 -19.91 -6.13 -10.61
CA PRO A 359 -20.38 -7.51 -10.62
C PRO A 359 -19.27 -8.50 -10.25
N ARG A 360 -18.03 -8.11 -10.47
CA ARG A 360 -16.82 -8.92 -10.24
C ARG A 360 -15.73 -8.09 -9.59
N LEU A 361 -14.88 -8.76 -8.83
CA LEU A 361 -13.71 -8.21 -8.15
C LEU A 361 -12.44 -8.87 -8.69
N GLY A 362 -11.53 -8.09 -9.25
CA GLY A 362 -10.17 -8.51 -9.52
C GLY A 362 -9.35 -8.59 -8.22
N VAL A 363 -8.52 -9.60 -8.09
CA VAL A 363 -7.70 -9.89 -6.91
C VAL A 363 -6.23 -9.64 -7.22
N ALA A 364 -5.58 -8.77 -6.43
CA ALA A 364 -4.15 -8.52 -6.54
C ALA A 364 -3.41 -8.93 -5.26
N ASP A 365 -2.39 -9.80 -5.38
CA ASP A 365 -1.37 -9.99 -4.35
C ASP A 365 -0.12 -9.17 -4.68
N ARG A 366 -0.35 -7.98 -5.16
CA ARG A 366 0.62 -6.94 -5.50
C ARG A 366 0.10 -5.61 -4.98
N GLY A 367 1.00 -4.74 -4.57
CA GLY A 367 0.60 -3.43 -4.03
C GLY A 367 1.82 -2.53 -3.87
N ILE A 368 1.92 -1.85 -2.72
CA ILE A 368 2.94 -0.83 -2.43
C ILE A 368 4.36 -1.29 -2.77
N ARG A 369 4.77 -2.51 -2.42
CA ARG A 369 6.12 -3.03 -2.66
C ARG A 369 6.45 -3.14 -4.14
N GLU A 370 5.54 -3.66 -4.92
CA GLU A 370 5.67 -3.74 -6.37
C GLU A 370 5.70 -2.34 -7.00
N GLY A 371 4.89 -1.40 -6.50
CA GLY A 371 4.91 0.00 -6.88
C GLY A 371 6.25 0.68 -6.58
N ILE A 372 6.80 0.46 -5.39
CA ILE A 372 8.13 0.95 -5.02
C ILE A 372 9.20 0.39 -5.97
N LEU A 373 9.20 -0.92 -6.24
CA LEU A 373 10.16 -1.54 -7.15
C LEU A 373 10.08 -0.95 -8.56
N ARG A 374 8.87 -0.77 -9.11
CA ARG A 374 8.68 -0.13 -10.42
C ARG A 374 9.21 1.30 -10.43
N SER A 375 8.91 2.08 -9.41
CA SER A 375 9.40 3.46 -9.28
C SER A 375 10.93 3.53 -9.19
N LEU A 376 11.57 2.66 -8.39
CA LEU A 376 13.02 2.61 -8.26
C LEU A 376 13.72 2.24 -9.58
N MET A 377 13.22 1.21 -10.26
CA MET A 377 13.79 0.73 -11.52
C MET A 377 13.62 1.77 -12.63
N ALA A 378 12.48 2.47 -12.69
CA ALA A 378 12.24 3.53 -13.65
C ALA A 378 13.19 4.72 -13.42
N ALA A 379 13.30 5.21 -12.18
CA ALA A 379 14.17 6.33 -11.82
C ALA A 379 15.65 6.05 -12.11
N ASP A 380 16.11 4.82 -11.83
CA ASP A 380 17.49 4.43 -12.10
C ASP A 380 17.78 4.34 -13.61
N ALA A 381 16.85 3.78 -14.40
CA ALA A 381 16.94 3.73 -15.86
C ALA A 381 17.01 5.14 -16.49
N ASP A 382 16.23 6.11 -15.98
CA ASP A 382 16.26 7.50 -16.44
C ASP A 382 17.57 8.19 -16.06
N GLY A 383 18.10 7.97 -14.87
CA GLY A 383 19.39 8.47 -14.43
C GLY A 383 20.54 7.96 -15.32
N HIS A 384 20.51 6.69 -15.71
CA HIS A 384 21.51 6.11 -16.61
C HIS A 384 21.40 6.69 -18.03
N ARG A 385 20.19 6.87 -18.57
CA ARG A 385 19.96 7.48 -19.88
C ARG A 385 20.47 8.92 -19.92
N HIS A 386 20.17 9.71 -18.90
CA HIS A 386 20.63 11.09 -18.80
C HIS A 386 22.17 11.18 -18.75
N GLN A 387 22.83 10.32 -17.95
CA GLN A 387 24.30 10.25 -17.90
C GLN A 387 24.92 9.82 -19.24
N ALA A 388 24.31 8.87 -19.95
CA ALA A 388 24.75 8.45 -21.26
C ALA A 388 24.65 9.58 -22.31
N ALA A 389 23.52 10.31 -22.31
CA ALA A 389 23.32 11.45 -23.19
C ALA A 389 24.36 12.56 -22.94
N LEU A 390 24.65 12.87 -21.67
CA LEU A 390 25.69 13.84 -21.31
C LEU A 390 27.10 13.42 -21.74
N ARG A 391 27.42 12.12 -21.68
CA ARG A 391 28.72 11.58 -22.18
C ARG A 391 28.83 11.74 -23.68
N ASN A 392 27.78 11.41 -24.44
CA ASN A 392 27.77 11.53 -25.89
C ASN A 392 27.91 13.00 -26.33
N LEU A 393 27.27 13.95 -25.64
CA LEU A 393 27.44 15.38 -25.88
C LEU A 393 28.87 15.89 -25.60
N LYS A 394 29.56 15.30 -24.61
CA LYS A 394 30.98 15.66 -24.31
C LYS A 394 32.00 15.04 -25.26
N GLN A 395 31.64 13.93 -25.91
CA GLN A 395 32.51 13.24 -26.88
C GLN A 395 32.30 13.72 -28.33
N GLY A 396 31.24 14.43 -28.60
CA GLY A 396 30.93 15.02 -29.90
C GLY A 396 31.41 16.47 -30.10
N ARG A 397 32.38 16.92 -29.28
CA ARG A 397 33.07 18.20 -29.43
C ARG A 397 34.50 18.00 -29.85
#